data_3948b40220fba4be340e0d1c3371ae69
#
_entry.id   3948b40220fba4be340e0d1c3371ae69
#
_cell.length_a   1.000
_cell.length_b   1.000
_cell.length_c   1.000
_cell.angle_alpha   90.00
_cell.angle_beta   90.00
_cell.angle_gamma   90.00
#
_symmetry.space_group_name_H-M   'P 1'
#
loop_
_entity.id
_entity.type
_entity.pdbx_description
1 polymer ?
#
loop_
_entity_poly.entity_id
_entity_poly.type
_entity_poly.pdbx_seq_one_letter_code
_entity_poly.pdbx_strand_id
1 'polypeptide(L)'
;MKQKYTIGFIALVLTIVLAGCVHDYPSMTEDGEEGVDPTLVEVNTEVTLNLELVPLEIITQKNARSGTTKAATDYRRRFVIEAWRGGKPESRQVTVMEDAEEDGDGKITLPIRLKLHAVEYTLAVWTDYVKAGTDTDLYYDTKNLQRVACTAPYTGSTPYRDCLYGTTALDLRQYRDEWNAKVQIKVDMVRPLAKYELIATDVAEFLERTAQQRAQGESYTVTFSYSFYIPAVFDVLAGKPCESWPEISFTLPLALPEEGETLHTVGSDFIFANGGEASVLLTMEIRDSRGNRVSRVSGIEVPYRRGHLTTLKGAFLTSEMKGGVEIDTEWDGEVEIDMDNL
;
A
#
# COMPACT_ATOMS: atom_id res chain seq x y z
N MET A 1 50.89 -29.59 58.15
CA MET A 1 50.88 -28.19 57.62
C MET A 1 50.46 -28.08 56.13
N LYS A 2 50.80 -29.03 55.27
CA LYS A 2 50.45 -28.95 53.81
C LYS A 2 48.95 -28.92 53.50
N GLN A 3 48.09 -29.59 54.29
CA GLN A 3 46.69 -29.72 54.07
C GLN A 3 45.87 -28.39 54.30
N LYS A 4 46.34 -27.52 55.20
CA LYS A 4 45.68 -26.23 55.47
C LYS A 4 45.87 -25.20 54.37
N TYR A 5 46.97 -25.24 53.64
CA TYR A 5 47.22 -24.32 52.50
C TYR A 5 46.45 -24.71 51.27
N THR A 6 46.18 -26.00 51.08
CA THR A 6 45.40 -26.50 49.95
C THR A 6 43.93 -26.07 50.04
N ILE A 7 43.33 -26.12 51.23
CA ILE A 7 41.95 -25.69 51.46
C ILE A 7 41.78 -24.15 51.25
N GLY A 8 42.79 -23.37 51.76
CA GLY A 8 42.77 -21.91 51.56
C GLY A 8 42.91 -21.48 50.09
N PHE A 9 43.72 -22.22 49.32
CA PHE A 9 43.88 -21.95 47.89
C PHE A 9 42.64 -22.30 47.07
N ILE A 10 41.99 -23.44 47.39
CA ILE A 10 40.72 -23.82 46.75
C ILE A 10 39.61 -22.85 47.11
N ALA A 11 39.52 -22.37 48.35
CA ALA A 11 38.54 -21.34 48.74
C ALA A 11 38.76 -19.97 48.03
N LEU A 12 40.04 -19.59 47.85
CA LEU A 12 40.38 -18.36 47.13
C LEU A 12 40.05 -18.43 45.61
N VAL A 13 40.32 -19.60 45.01
CA VAL A 13 39.98 -19.81 43.58
C VAL A 13 38.47 -19.88 43.38
N LEU A 14 37.71 -20.46 44.32
CA LEU A 14 36.25 -20.52 44.24
C LEU A 14 35.60 -19.13 44.39
N THR A 15 36.17 -18.23 45.19
CA THR A 15 35.69 -16.86 45.33
C THR A 15 35.96 -15.98 44.09
N ILE A 16 37.03 -16.26 43.34
CA ILE A 16 37.36 -15.54 42.11
C ILE A 16 36.40 -15.96 40.96
N VAL A 17 35.95 -17.21 40.94
CA VAL A 17 35.04 -17.72 39.91
C VAL A 17 33.61 -17.20 40.11
N LEU A 18 33.22 -16.73 41.31
CA LEU A 18 31.90 -16.17 41.60
C LEU A 18 31.82 -14.64 41.45
N ALA A 19 32.97 -13.97 41.23
CA ALA A 19 32.97 -12.56 40.83
C ALA A 19 32.75 -12.44 39.29
N GLY A 20 31.62 -12.96 38.82
CA GLY A 20 31.12 -12.62 37.50
C GLY A 20 30.89 -11.10 37.51
N CYS A 21 31.61 -10.39 36.68
CA CYS A 21 31.37 -8.96 36.47
C CYS A 21 29.91 -8.77 36.08
N VAL A 22 29.09 -8.33 37.01
CA VAL A 22 27.82 -7.67 36.65
C VAL A 22 28.24 -6.35 36.03
N HIS A 23 28.30 -6.30 34.75
CA HIS A 23 28.43 -5.03 34.02
C HIS A 23 27.07 -4.36 34.09
N ASP A 24 26.95 -3.34 34.93
CA ASP A 24 25.84 -2.42 34.86
C ASP A 24 26.05 -1.59 33.59
N TYR A 25 25.27 -1.93 32.54
CA TYR A 25 25.24 -1.10 31.35
C TYR A 25 24.46 0.20 31.66
N PRO A 26 24.89 1.35 31.13
CA PRO A 26 24.15 2.57 31.31
C PRO A 26 22.75 2.41 30.74
N SER A 27 21.74 2.84 31.48
CA SER A 27 20.33 2.81 31.05
C SER A 27 20.06 3.71 29.84
N MET A 28 21.00 4.60 29.51
CA MET A 28 20.94 5.51 28.36
C MET A 28 22.31 5.58 27.69
N THR A 29 22.29 5.70 26.35
CA THR A 29 23.48 5.99 25.55
C THR A 29 23.92 7.45 25.75
N GLU A 30 25.15 7.82 25.32
CA GLU A 30 25.64 9.21 25.35
C GLU A 30 24.71 10.18 24.58
N ASP A 31 23.98 9.67 23.58
CA ASP A 31 22.99 10.43 22.77
C ASP A 31 21.61 10.53 23.43
N GLY A 32 21.43 9.96 24.64
CA GLY A 32 20.18 10.00 25.40
C GLY A 32 19.14 8.99 24.94
N GLU A 33 19.51 7.99 24.15
CA GLU A 33 18.67 6.86 23.78
C GLU A 33 18.76 5.76 24.85
N GLU A 34 17.72 4.94 24.98
CA GLU A 34 17.74 3.78 25.88
C GLU A 34 18.84 2.81 25.47
N GLY A 35 19.79 2.56 26.37
CA GLY A 35 20.92 1.68 26.12
C GLY A 35 20.44 0.24 25.96
N VAL A 36 20.84 -0.41 24.88
CA VAL A 36 20.60 -1.85 24.70
C VAL A 36 21.68 -2.59 25.47
N ASP A 37 21.28 -3.43 26.42
CA ASP A 37 22.20 -4.38 27.06
C ASP A 37 22.75 -5.33 25.97
N PRO A 38 24.06 -5.28 25.64
CA PRO A 38 24.63 -6.14 24.62
C PRO A 38 24.71 -7.60 25.05
N THR A 39 24.41 -7.91 26.32
CA THR A 39 24.27 -9.30 26.80
C THR A 39 22.88 -9.86 26.55
N LEU A 40 21.91 -9.05 26.07
CA LEU A 40 20.63 -9.54 25.60
C LEU A 40 20.85 -10.47 24.41
N VAL A 41 20.46 -11.73 24.58
CA VAL A 41 20.58 -12.75 23.54
C VAL A 41 19.68 -12.37 22.38
N GLU A 42 20.24 -12.32 21.18
CA GLU A 42 19.42 -12.20 19.98
C GLU A 42 18.49 -13.40 19.86
N VAL A 43 17.20 -13.15 19.74
CA VAL A 43 16.19 -14.18 19.52
C VAL A 43 16.04 -14.37 18.02
N ASN A 44 16.35 -15.55 17.50
CA ASN A 44 16.04 -15.91 16.12
C ASN A 44 14.58 -16.35 16.06
N THR A 45 13.69 -15.38 15.93
CA THR A 45 12.24 -15.57 16.08
C THR A 45 11.61 -15.91 14.74
N GLU A 46 10.85 -17.01 14.67
CA GLU A 46 9.90 -17.24 13.60
C GLU A 46 8.58 -16.53 13.97
N VAL A 47 8.30 -15.41 13.33
CA VAL A 47 7.03 -14.70 13.48
C VAL A 47 6.08 -15.17 12.39
N THR A 48 4.92 -15.67 12.78
CA THR A 48 3.84 -15.94 11.84
C THR A 48 2.87 -14.77 11.89
N LEU A 49 2.77 -14.03 10.80
CA LEU A 49 1.80 -12.96 10.64
C LEU A 49 0.52 -13.53 10.07
N ASN A 50 -0.57 -13.42 10.80
CA ASN A 50 -1.90 -13.65 10.30
C ASN A 50 -2.43 -12.29 9.82
N LEU A 51 -2.48 -12.11 8.51
CA LEU A 51 -2.93 -10.87 7.89
C LEU A 51 -4.41 -11.03 7.53
N GLU A 52 -5.25 -10.16 8.06
CA GLU A 52 -6.64 -10.06 7.64
C GLU A 52 -6.71 -8.98 6.56
N LEU A 53 -6.81 -9.44 5.30
CA LEU A 53 -6.86 -8.56 4.14
C LEU A 53 -8.32 -8.25 3.82
N VAL A 54 -8.60 -6.99 3.56
CA VAL A 54 -9.86 -6.60 2.93
C VAL A 54 -9.85 -7.11 1.49
N PRO A 55 -10.87 -7.86 1.04
CA PRO A 55 -10.94 -8.37 -0.32
C PRO A 55 -10.73 -7.24 -1.34
N LEU A 56 -9.89 -7.49 -2.34
CA LEU A 56 -9.76 -6.61 -3.48
C LEU A 56 -11.01 -6.75 -4.34
N GLU A 57 -11.77 -5.67 -4.52
CA GLU A 57 -12.65 -5.56 -5.66
C GLU A 57 -11.78 -5.63 -6.93
N ILE A 58 -11.71 -6.80 -7.55
CA ILE A 58 -11.19 -6.91 -8.90
C ILE A 58 -12.18 -6.13 -9.76
N ILE A 59 -11.75 -4.97 -10.28
CA ILE A 59 -12.47 -4.29 -11.34
C ILE A 59 -12.46 -5.27 -12.51
N THR A 60 -13.49 -6.10 -12.59
CA THR A 60 -13.74 -6.90 -13.76
C THR A 60 -14.08 -5.91 -14.87
N GLN A 61 -13.12 -5.64 -15.73
CA GLN A 61 -13.49 -5.29 -17.10
C GLN A 61 -14.42 -6.42 -17.57
N LYS A 62 -15.68 -6.05 -17.83
CA LYS A 62 -16.74 -6.98 -18.27
C LYS A 62 -16.49 -7.54 -19.68
N ASN A 63 -15.28 -7.99 -19.99
CA ASN A 63 -14.91 -8.60 -21.27
C ASN A 63 -14.01 -9.81 -21.12
N ALA A 64 -13.94 -10.43 -19.95
CA ALA A 64 -13.48 -11.81 -19.85
C ALA A 64 -14.70 -12.72 -19.88
N ARG A 65 -15.02 -13.26 -21.04
CA ARG A 65 -15.86 -14.48 -21.12
C ARG A 65 -15.33 -15.46 -20.10
N SER A 66 -16.20 -15.88 -19.20
CA SER A 66 -15.98 -16.95 -18.24
C SER A 66 -15.30 -18.16 -18.92
N GLY A 67 -14.02 -18.22 -18.79
CA GLY A 67 -13.19 -19.37 -19.08
C GLY A 67 -12.24 -19.48 -17.90
N THR A 68 -12.49 -20.45 -17.06
CA THR A 68 -11.74 -20.83 -15.87
C THR A 68 -10.30 -21.24 -16.22
N THR A 69 -9.47 -20.28 -16.46
CA THR A 69 -8.02 -20.40 -16.31
C THR A 69 -7.55 -19.10 -15.67
N LYS A 70 -7.14 -19.20 -14.41
CA LYS A 70 -6.45 -18.11 -13.69
C LYS A 70 -5.25 -17.72 -14.56
N ALA A 71 -5.41 -16.70 -15.42
CA ALA A 71 -4.31 -16.20 -16.21
C ALA A 71 -3.25 -15.73 -15.22
N ALA A 72 -2.03 -16.24 -15.33
CA ALA A 72 -0.93 -15.79 -14.51
C ALA A 72 -0.80 -14.28 -14.71
N THR A 73 -1.09 -13.51 -13.66
CA THR A 73 -0.93 -12.05 -13.72
C THR A 73 0.55 -11.72 -13.72
N ASP A 74 0.96 -10.66 -14.44
CA ASP A 74 2.35 -10.18 -14.43
C ASP A 74 2.73 -9.51 -13.11
N TYR A 75 1.86 -9.56 -12.13
CA TYR A 75 1.99 -8.88 -10.83
C TYR A 75 1.89 -9.87 -9.69
N ARG A 76 2.64 -9.60 -8.63
CA ARG A 76 2.67 -10.39 -7.40
C ARG A 76 2.50 -9.46 -6.22
N ARG A 77 1.87 -9.97 -5.16
CA ARG A 77 1.75 -9.26 -3.88
C ARG A 77 3.08 -9.31 -3.14
N ARG A 78 3.58 -8.15 -2.73
CA ARG A 78 4.79 -7.99 -1.93
C ARG A 78 4.40 -7.58 -0.51
N PHE A 79 5.12 -8.08 0.47
CA PHE A 79 5.04 -7.67 1.86
C PHE A 79 6.39 -7.12 2.30
N VAL A 80 6.36 -5.95 2.91
CA VAL A 80 7.50 -5.30 3.56
C VAL A 80 7.22 -5.27 5.06
N ILE A 81 8.05 -5.93 5.84
CA ILE A 81 7.87 -6.10 7.28
C ILE A 81 9.08 -5.47 7.97
N GLU A 82 8.85 -4.59 8.94
CA GLU A 82 9.89 -3.94 9.73
C GLU A 82 9.58 -4.02 11.22
N ALA A 83 10.60 -4.33 12.02
CA ALA A 83 10.54 -4.22 13.47
C ALA A 83 11.20 -2.91 13.89
N TRP A 84 10.42 -2.03 14.50
CA TRP A 84 10.81 -0.67 14.88
C TRP A 84 11.01 -0.52 16.38
N ARG A 85 12.10 0.14 16.77
CA ARG A 85 12.42 0.49 18.15
C ARG A 85 13.09 1.86 18.20
N GLY A 86 12.73 2.71 19.16
CA GLY A 86 13.34 4.03 19.30
C GLY A 86 13.24 4.91 18.03
N GLY A 87 12.16 4.77 17.23
CA GLY A 87 11.98 5.54 15.99
C GLY A 87 12.82 5.07 14.80
N LYS A 88 13.48 3.91 14.90
CA LYS A 88 14.32 3.33 13.83
C LYS A 88 13.92 1.87 13.54
N PRO A 89 13.99 1.40 12.28
CA PRO A 89 13.85 -0.01 11.96
C PRO A 89 15.13 -0.76 12.36
N GLU A 90 15.01 -1.78 13.21
CA GLU A 90 16.12 -2.66 13.57
C GLU A 90 16.22 -3.89 12.66
N SER A 91 15.10 -4.29 12.06
CA SER A 91 15.04 -5.39 11.12
C SER A 91 14.04 -5.09 10.02
N ARG A 92 14.37 -5.53 8.81
CA ARG A 92 13.50 -5.42 7.63
C ARG A 92 13.55 -6.72 6.86
N GLN A 93 12.36 -7.22 6.49
CA GLN A 93 12.20 -8.34 5.58
C GLN A 93 11.24 -7.98 4.46
N VAL A 94 11.57 -8.38 3.24
CA VAL A 94 10.70 -8.28 2.07
C VAL A 94 10.39 -9.68 1.59
N THR A 95 9.10 -9.95 1.36
CA THR A 95 8.62 -11.25 0.85
C THR A 95 7.65 -11.00 -0.29
N VAL A 96 7.85 -11.69 -1.41
CA VAL A 96 6.95 -11.69 -2.56
C VAL A 96 6.24 -13.03 -2.59
N MET A 97 4.92 -13.02 -2.68
CA MET A 97 4.13 -14.25 -2.82
C MET A 97 3.98 -14.60 -4.29
N GLU A 98 4.55 -15.72 -4.72
CA GLU A 98 4.45 -16.20 -6.09
C GLU A 98 3.04 -16.71 -6.43
N ASP A 99 2.40 -17.37 -5.48
CA ASP A 99 0.98 -17.77 -5.56
C ASP A 99 0.27 -17.27 -4.31
N ALA A 100 -0.76 -16.46 -4.49
CA ALA A 100 -1.63 -16.07 -3.38
C ALA A 100 -2.49 -17.29 -2.98
N GLU A 101 -2.00 -18.10 -2.08
CA GLU A 101 -2.84 -18.96 -1.28
C GLU A 101 -3.57 -18.05 -0.27
N GLU A 102 -4.55 -17.29 -0.78
CA GLU A 102 -5.56 -16.72 0.08
C GLU A 102 -6.43 -17.89 0.56
N ASP A 103 -6.40 -18.18 1.85
CA ASP A 103 -7.50 -18.92 2.47
C ASP A 103 -8.78 -18.17 2.09
N GLY A 104 -9.84 -18.88 1.72
CA GLY A 104 -11.07 -18.26 1.22
C GLY A 104 -11.74 -17.22 2.15
N ASP A 105 -11.12 -16.93 3.30
CA ASP A 105 -11.51 -15.95 4.30
C ASP A 105 -10.68 -14.64 4.23
N GLY A 106 -9.87 -14.43 3.19
CA GLY A 106 -9.01 -13.24 3.08
C GLY A 106 -7.83 -13.20 4.08
N LYS A 107 -7.52 -14.33 4.72
CA LYS A 107 -6.40 -14.45 5.66
C LYS A 107 -5.16 -14.95 4.95
N ILE A 108 -4.05 -14.31 5.21
CA ILE A 108 -2.73 -14.75 4.74
C ILE A 108 -1.84 -15.03 5.94
N THR A 109 -1.24 -16.19 5.97
CA THR A 109 -0.22 -16.55 6.95
C THR A 109 1.16 -16.39 6.34
N LEU A 110 1.97 -15.46 6.87
CA LEU A 110 3.34 -15.21 6.44
C LEU A 110 4.32 -15.69 7.52
N PRO A 111 5.07 -16.76 7.26
CA PRO A 111 6.22 -17.11 8.12
C PRO A 111 7.37 -16.12 7.83
N ILE A 112 7.77 -15.36 8.82
CA ILE A 112 8.94 -14.47 8.75
C ILE A 112 9.94 -14.86 9.83
N ARG A 113 11.24 -14.68 9.51
CA ARG A 113 12.32 -14.91 10.46
C ARG A 113 12.98 -13.59 10.79
N LEU A 114 12.87 -13.18 12.05
CA LEU A 114 13.49 -11.98 12.56
C LEU A 114 14.56 -12.37 13.58
N LYS A 115 15.74 -11.76 13.45
CA LYS A 115 16.81 -11.86 14.42
C LYS A 115 16.84 -10.53 15.18
N LEU A 116 16.28 -10.53 16.39
CA LEU A 116 16.04 -9.35 17.20
C LEU A 116 16.49 -9.59 18.64
N HIS A 117 16.81 -8.54 19.37
CA HIS A 117 16.96 -8.62 20.80
C HIS A 117 15.61 -8.92 21.49
N ALA A 118 15.64 -9.56 22.67
CA ALA A 118 14.44 -9.91 23.42
C ALA A 118 13.85 -8.69 24.16
N VAL A 119 13.38 -7.70 23.41
CA VAL A 119 12.77 -6.46 23.88
C VAL A 119 11.45 -6.20 23.16
N GLU A 120 10.85 -5.04 23.39
CA GLU A 120 9.62 -4.61 22.71
C GLU A 120 9.91 -3.87 21.41
N TYR A 121 9.11 -4.16 20.39
CA TYR A 121 9.12 -3.51 19.08
C TYR A 121 7.70 -3.11 18.67
N THR A 122 7.61 -2.16 17.75
CA THR A 122 6.44 -1.99 16.88
C THR A 122 6.73 -2.69 15.57
N LEU A 123 5.94 -3.71 15.25
CA LEU A 123 5.98 -4.36 13.95
C LEU A 123 5.13 -3.54 12.97
N ALA A 124 5.73 -3.09 11.88
CA ALA A 124 5.06 -2.40 10.78
C ALA A 124 5.04 -3.30 9.55
N VAL A 125 3.88 -3.40 8.92
CA VAL A 125 3.66 -4.20 7.72
C VAL A 125 3.05 -3.32 6.63
N TRP A 126 3.62 -3.42 5.43
CA TRP A 126 3.09 -2.83 4.21
C TRP A 126 2.94 -3.91 3.16
N THR A 127 1.87 -3.88 2.38
CA THR A 127 1.70 -4.74 1.22
C THR A 127 1.25 -3.95 0.01
N ASP A 128 1.87 -4.26 -1.13
CA ASP A 128 1.59 -3.68 -2.44
C ASP A 128 1.83 -4.72 -3.55
N TYR A 129 1.82 -4.27 -4.80
CA TYR A 129 2.11 -5.11 -5.95
C TYR A 129 3.42 -4.74 -6.61
N VAL A 130 4.15 -5.78 -7.02
CA VAL A 130 5.38 -5.70 -7.83
C VAL A 130 5.24 -6.53 -9.08
N LYS A 131 6.15 -6.37 -10.05
CA LYS A 131 6.22 -7.26 -11.21
C LYS A 131 6.65 -8.66 -10.78
N ALA A 132 6.06 -9.68 -11.40
CA ALA A 132 6.44 -11.08 -11.17
C ALA A 132 7.95 -11.28 -11.36
N GLY A 133 8.57 -12.07 -10.47
CA GLY A 133 10.01 -12.33 -10.49
C GLY A 133 10.90 -11.20 -9.98
N THR A 134 10.35 -10.18 -9.33
CA THR A 134 11.10 -9.08 -8.71
C THR A 134 10.44 -8.61 -7.42
N ASP A 135 11.21 -7.98 -6.55
CA ASP A 135 10.77 -7.28 -5.34
C ASP A 135 10.93 -5.75 -5.45
N THR A 136 11.26 -5.27 -6.65
CA THR A 136 11.53 -3.85 -6.92
C THR A 136 10.27 -3.00 -6.81
N ASP A 137 10.41 -1.84 -6.18
CA ASP A 137 9.35 -0.82 -6.07
C ASP A 137 8.74 -0.50 -7.44
N LEU A 138 7.41 -0.58 -7.53
CA LEU A 138 6.68 -0.33 -8.78
C LEU A 138 5.84 0.94 -8.70
N TYR A 139 4.89 1.00 -7.78
CA TYR A 139 3.99 2.16 -7.60
C TYR A 139 4.33 2.96 -6.35
N TYR A 140 5.06 2.36 -5.41
CA TYR A 140 5.42 2.96 -4.14
C TYR A 140 6.90 2.74 -3.84
N ASP A 141 7.63 3.81 -3.47
CA ASP A 141 8.96 3.72 -2.85
C ASP A 141 8.76 3.34 -1.37
N THR A 142 9.13 2.13 -1.04
CA THR A 142 8.93 1.55 0.29
C THR A 142 10.21 1.48 1.12
N LYS A 143 11.31 2.13 0.71
CA LYS A 143 12.59 2.08 1.41
C LYS A 143 12.51 2.54 2.86
N ASN A 144 11.52 3.34 3.20
CA ASN A 144 11.25 3.83 4.55
C ASN A 144 9.74 3.79 4.79
N LEU A 145 9.27 2.94 5.71
CA LEU A 145 7.85 2.82 6.01
C LEU A 145 7.25 4.05 6.74
N GLN A 146 8.07 4.95 7.29
CA GLN A 146 7.57 6.26 7.74
C GLN A 146 7.35 7.25 6.57
N ARG A 147 7.76 6.88 5.36
CA ARG A 147 7.66 7.72 4.18
C ARG A 147 7.48 6.90 2.91
N VAL A 148 6.41 6.12 2.85
CA VAL A 148 6.04 5.38 1.63
C VAL A 148 5.51 6.38 0.61
N ALA A 149 6.24 6.61 -0.46
CA ALA A 149 5.93 7.63 -1.47
C ALA A 149 5.44 6.99 -2.78
N CYS A 150 4.51 7.64 -3.47
CA CYS A 150 4.20 7.29 -4.86
C CYS A 150 5.47 7.38 -5.71
N THR A 151 5.63 6.49 -6.70
CA THR A 151 6.76 6.54 -7.63
C THR A 151 6.56 7.60 -8.72
N ALA A 152 7.66 8.12 -9.28
CA ALA A 152 7.65 8.97 -10.46
C ALA A 152 8.24 8.20 -11.67
N PRO A 153 7.64 8.27 -12.88
CA PRO A 153 6.40 8.96 -13.20
C PRO A 153 5.18 8.33 -12.52
N TYR A 154 4.19 9.17 -12.19
CA TYR A 154 2.96 8.71 -11.58
C TYR A 154 2.13 7.90 -12.58
N THR A 155 1.58 6.77 -12.13
CA THR A 155 0.75 5.90 -12.96
C THR A 155 -0.58 5.68 -12.24
N GLY A 156 -1.67 6.17 -12.81
CA GLY A 156 -3.04 5.94 -12.30
C GLY A 156 -3.77 4.84 -13.05
N SER A 157 -5.05 4.69 -12.78
CA SER A 157 -6.00 3.80 -13.46
C SER A 157 -5.55 2.34 -13.56
N THR A 158 -4.97 1.81 -12.50
CA THR A 158 -4.58 0.40 -12.40
C THR A 158 -4.96 -0.17 -11.04
N PRO A 159 -5.55 -1.38 -10.98
CA PRO A 159 -5.90 -2.01 -9.72
C PRO A 159 -4.66 -2.39 -8.88
N TYR A 160 -3.51 -2.48 -9.53
CA TYR A 160 -2.25 -2.84 -8.86
C TYR A 160 -1.62 -1.70 -8.04
N ARG A 161 -2.27 -0.53 -7.98
CA ARG A 161 -1.94 0.52 -7.01
C ARG A 161 -2.59 0.33 -5.65
N ASP A 162 -3.46 -0.65 -5.51
CA ASP A 162 -4.01 -0.97 -4.20
C ASP A 162 -2.91 -1.45 -3.25
N CYS A 163 -2.98 -0.99 -2.00
CA CYS A 163 -2.02 -1.32 -0.95
C CYS A 163 -2.72 -1.35 0.40
N LEU A 164 -2.14 -2.09 1.34
CA LEU A 164 -2.62 -2.16 2.72
C LEU A 164 -1.44 -1.96 3.67
N TYR A 165 -1.74 -1.55 4.89
CA TYR A 165 -0.76 -1.44 5.96
C TYR A 165 -1.36 -1.90 7.29
N GLY A 166 -0.49 -2.26 8.22
CA GLY A 166 -0.88 -2.56 9.60
C GLY A 166 0.29 -2.38 10.53
N THR A 167 0.00 -2.12 11.80
CA THR A 167 1.01 -2.05 12.86
C THR A 167 0.54 -2.82 14.08
N THR A 168 1.45 -3.47 14.76
CA THR A 168 1.15 -4.18 16.01
C THR A 168 2.36 -4.20 16.94
N ALA A 169 2.12 -4.39 18.23
CA ALA A 169 3.19 -4.58 19.20
C ALA A 169 3.81 -5.99 19.07
N LEU A 170 5.13 -6.08 19.13
CA LEU A 170 5.90 -7.32 19.18
C LEU A 170 6.72 -7.31 20.46
N ASP A 171 6.27 -8.02 21.49
CA ASP A 171 7.00 -8.16 22.74
C ASP A 171 7.77 -9.47 22.77
N LEU A 172 9.09 -9.40 22.71
CA LEU A 172 9.99 -10.54 22.73
C LEU A 172 10.62 -10.79 24.11
N ARG A 173 10.35 -9.98 25.14
CA ARG A 173 11.01 -10.08 26.46
C ARG A 173 10.85 -11.45 27.11
N GLN A 174 9.70 -12.10 26.92
CA GLN A 174 9.42 -13.42 27.45
C GLN A 174 10.27 -14.55 26.82
N TYR A 175 10.84 -14.29 25.63
CA TYR A 175 11.64 -15.28 24.87
C TYR A 175 13.15 -15.12 25.06
N ARG A 176 13.58 -14.32 26.04
CA ARG A 176 14.99 -14.01 26.27
C ARG A 176 15.88 -15.26 26.39
N ASP A 177 15.37 -16.33 27.00
CA ASP A 177 16.08 -17.58 27.22
C ASP A 177 15.74 -18.65 26.17
N GLU A 178 14.91 -18.30 25.18
CA GLU A 178 14.47 -19.22 24.14
C GLU A 178 15.14 -18.89 22.79
N TRP A 179 16.14 -19.68 22.43
CA TRP A 179 16.69 -19.65 21.08
C TRP A 179 15.69 -20.28 20.10
N ASN A 180 15.34 -19.59 19.00
CA ASN A 180 14.34 -19.99 18.02
C ASN A 180 12.89 -20.02 18.55
N ALA A 181 12.51 -19.04 19.33
CA ALA A 181 11.12 -18.89 19.75
C ALA A 181 10.18 -18.78 18.53
N LYS A 182 8.99 -19.40 18.63
CA LYS A 182 7.92 -19.31 17.64
C LYS A 182 6.84 -18.39 18.16
N VAL A 183 6.70 -17.24 17.51
CA VAL A 183 5.74 -16.21 17.91
C VAL A 183 4.67 -16.10 16.83
N GLN A 184 3.40 -16.17 17.24
CA GLN A 184 2.26 -15.94 16.36
C GLN A 184 1.67 -14.57 16.66
N ILE A 185 1.57 -13.73 15.64
CA ILE A 185 1.05 -12.37 15.78
C ILE A 185 -0.02 -12.14 14.70
N LYS A 186 -1.15 -11.58 15.12
CA LYS A 186 -2.17 -11.09 14.21
C LYS A 186 -1.89 -9.61 13.90
N VAL A 187 -1.94 -9.25 12.63
CA VAL A 187 -1.91 -7.86 12.17
C VAL A 187 -3.14 -7.60 11.32
N ASP A 188 -3.98 -6.69 11.78
CA ASP A 188 -5.12 -6.23 11.02
C ASP A 188 -4.62 -5.24 9.96
N MET A 189 -4.80 -5.60 8.70
CA MET A 189 -4.37 -4.79 7.56
C MET A 189 -5.51 -3.91 7.10
N VAL A 190 -5.25 -2.62 6.94
CA VAL A 190 -6.25 -1.65 6.50
C VAL A 190 -5.77 -0.91 5.25
N ARG A 191 -6.70 -0.46 4.42
CA ARG A 191 -6.37 0.29 3.21
C ARG A 191 -6.08 1.75 3.57
N PRO A 192 -4.89 2.30 3.20
CA PRO A 192 -4.57 3.71 3.39
C PRO A 192 -5.18 4.62 2.33
N LEU A 193 -5.88 4.04 1.35
CA LEU A 193 -6.35 4.67 0.14
C LEU A 193 -7.87 4.87 0.14
N ALA A 194 -8.31 5.86 -0.61
CA ALA A 194 -9.63 5.94 -1.22
C ALA A 194 -9.50 5.65 -2.71
N LYS A 195 -10.57 5.21 -3.36
CA LYS A 195 -10.64 4.99 -4.79
C LYS A 195 -11.72 5.86 -5.42
N TYR A 196 -11.52 6.32 -6.64
CA TYR A 196 -12.60 6.89 -7.44
C TYR A 196 -12.64 6.28 -8.84
N GLU A 197 -13.81 6.36 -9.48
CA GLU A 197 -14.03 5.96 -10.85
C GLU A 197 -14.88 7.01 -11.59
N LEU A 198 -14.48 7.33 -12.82
CA LEU A 198 -15.27 8.17 -13.73
C LEU A 198 -15.99 7.29 -14.73
N ILE A 199 -17.32 7.35 -14.74
CA ILE A 199 -18.17 6.55 -15.61
C ILE A 199 -18.90 7.47 -16.58
N ALA A 200 -18.62 7.32 -17.88
CA ALA A 200 -19.27 8.05 -18.94
C ALA A 200 -20.70 7.54 -19.19
N THR A 201 -21.62 8.48 -19.35
CA THR A 201 -23.04 8.23 -19.70
C THR A 201 -23.35 8.58 -21.16
N ASP A 202 -22.45 9.26 -21.86
CA ASP A 202 -22.57 9.75 -23.24
C ASP A 202 -21.96 8.78 -24.27
N VAL A 203 -21.98 7.48 -23.97
CA VAL A 203 -21.39 6.41 -24.79
C VAL A 203 -21.96 6.39 -26.21
N ALA A 204 -23.30 6.42 -26.35
CA ALA A 204 -23.96 6.36 -27.65
C ALA A 204 -23.53 7.53 -28.55
N GLU A 205 -23.49 8.74 -28.00
CA GLU A 205 -23.07 9.94 -28.73
C GLU A 205 -21.60 9.87 -29.15
N PHE A 206 -20.73 9.39 -28.29
CA PHE A 206 -19.31 9.17 -28.59
C PHE A 206 -19.15 8.16 -29.74
N LEU A 207 -19.84 7.02 -29.66
CA LEU A 207 -19.79 5.99 -30.69
C LEU A 207 -20.28 6.51 -32.06
N GLU A 208 -21.34 7.33 -32.11
CA GLU A 208 -21.83 7.95 -33.30
C GLU A 208 -20.83 8.96 -33.88
N ARG A 209 -20.33 9.89 -33.07
CA ARG A 209 -19.41 10.96 -33.50
C ARG A 209 -18.08 10.40 -34.01
N THR A 210 -17.61 9.29 -33.45
CA THR A 210 -16.28 8.70 -33.76
C THR A 210 -16.38 7.52 -34.75
N ALA A 211 -17.54 7.17 -35.26
CA ALA A 211 -17.75 5.97 -36.08
C ALA A 211 -16.79 5.86 -37.28
N GLN A 212 -16.57 6.95 -38.03
CA GLN A 212 -15.65 6.93 -39.19
C GLN A 212 -14.21 6.78 -38.80
N GLN A 213 -13.77 7.49 -37.75
CA GLN A 213 -12.37 7.43 -37.24
C GLN A 213 -12.06 6.05 -36.68
N ARG A 214 -12.97 5.46 -35.89
CA ARG A 214 -12.83 4.10 -35.36
C ARG A 214 -12.78 3.04 -36.47
N ALA A 215 -13.57 3.19 -37.52
CA ALA A 215 -13.51 2.31 -38.68
C ALA A 215 -12.16 2.38 -39.42
N GLN A 216 -11.40 3.46 -39.26
CA GLN A 216 -10.05 3.66 -39.79
C GLN A 216 -8.96 3.23 -38.80
N GLY A 217 -9.32 2.65 -37.64
CA GLY A 217 -8.38 2.22 -36.60
C GLY A 217 -7.85 3.35 -35.71
N GLU A 218 -8.59 4.47 -35.59
CA GLU A 218 -8.22 5.57 -34.71
C GLU A 218 -8.17 5.09 -33.25
N SER A 219 -7.16 5.56 -32.52
CA SER A 219 -6.98 5.31 -31.09
C SER A 219 -7.05 6.61 -30.30
N TYR A 220 -7.45 6.51 -29.05
CA TYR A 220 -7.64 7.65 -28.17
C TYR A 220 -6.83 7.47 -26.90
N THR A 221 -6.42 8.60 -26.32
CA THR A 221 -5.79 8.65 -24.99
C THR A 221 -6.61 9.51 -24.07
N VAL A 222 -6.64 9.17 -22.79
CA VAL A 222 -7.21 10.00 -21.75
C VAL A 222 -6.12 10.42 -20.77
N THR A 223 -6.09 11.72 -20.45
CA THR A 223 -5.18 12.31 -19.47
C THR A 223 -5.97 12.82 -18.29
N PHE A 224 -5.57 12.44 -17.10
CA PHE A 224 -6.07 12.96 -15.85
C PHE A 224 -5.00 13.87 -15.22
N SER A 225 -5.43 15.05 -14.75
CA SER A 225 -4.54 16.03 -14.14
C SER A 225 -5.16 16.59 -12.88
N TYR A 226 -4.49 16.46 -11.76
CA TYR A 226 -4.93 17.05 -10.50
C TYR A 226 -4.57 18.53 -10.44
N SER A 227 -5.54 19.37 -10.07
CA SER A 227 -5.38 20.83 -10.13
C SER A 227 -4.50 21.41 -9.01
N PHE A 228 -4.35 20.68 -7.90
CA PHE A 228 -3.62 21.11 -6.69
C PHE A 228 -2.77 19.97 -6.16
N TYR A 229 -2.40 20.10 -4.88
CA TYR A 229 -1.65 19.08 -4.16
C TYR A 229 -2.55 17.88 -3.84
N ILE A 230 -2.05 16.68 -4.10
CA ILE A 230 -2.68 15.44 -3.64
C ILE A 230 -1.77 14.70 -2.67
N PRO A 231 -2.33 13.99 -1.67
CA PRO A 231 -1.54 13.15 -0.79
C PRO A 231 -0.77 12.10 -1.59
N ALA A 232 0.56 12.14 -1.51
CA ALA A 232 1.44 11.28 -2.31
C ALA A 232 2.43 10.47 -1.46
N VAL A 233 2.48 10.73 -0.15
CA VAL A 233 3.36 10.04 0.80
C VAL A 233 2.58 9.65 2.04
N PHE A 234 2.77 8.43 2.50
CA PHE A 234 2.10 7.84 3.65
C PHE A 234 3.10 7.38 4.71
N ASP A 235 2.83 7.71 5.98
CA ASP A 235 3.56 7.21 7.14
C ASP A 235 2.81 6.01 7.73
N VAL A 236 3.40 4.81 7.60
CA VAL A 236 2.81 3.56 8.09
C VAL A 236 2.70 3.54 9.61
N LEU A 237 3.70 4.07 10.33
CA LEU A 237 3.71 4.08 11.78
C LEU A 237 2.68 5.07 12.35
N ALA A 238 2.51 6.22 11.70
CA ALA A 238 1.52 7.21 12.08
C ALA A 238 0.11 6.89 11.52
N GLY A 239 0.00 5.99 10.54
CA GLY A 239 -1.26 5.58 9.90
C GLY A 239 -1.96 6.68 9.12
N LYS A 240 -1.20 7.63 8.53
CA LYS A 240 -1.76 8.80 7.83
C LYS A 240 -0.85 9.32 6.72
N PRO A 241 -1.41 10.04 5.72
CA PRO A 241 -0.61 10.81 4.77
C PRO A 241 0.26 11.86 5.48
N CYS A 242 1.50 12.04 5.01
CA CYS A 242 2.45 12.98 5.61
C CYS A 242 3.00 14.03 4.65
N GLU A 243 2.85 13.84 3.33
CA GLU A 243 3.31 14.79 2.31
C GLU A 243 2.38 14.74 1.08
N SER A 244 2.20 15.89 0.43
CA SER A 244 1.40 16.03 -0.78
C SER A 244 2.23 16.61 -1.92
N TRP A 245 1.98 16.14 -3.15
CA TRP A 245 2.71 16.59 -4.35
C TRP A 245 1.79 17.40 -5.27
N PRO A 246 2.30 18.46 -5.90
CA PRO A 246 1.61 19.21 -6.93
C PRO A 246 1.78 18.55 -8.31
N GLU A 247 1.00 19.03 -9.27
CA GLU A 247 1.18 18.75 -10.71
C GLU A 247 1.15 17.26 -11.09
N ILE A 248 0.45 16.43 -10.30
CA ILE A 248 0.28 15.02 -10.61
C ILE A 248 -0.64 14.89 -11.81
N SER A 249 -0.17 14.13 -12.80
CA SER A 249 -0.96 13.74 -13.96
C SER A 249 -0.54 12.37 -14.49
N PHE A 250 -1.44 11.70 -15.16
CA PHE A 250 -1.17 10.45 -15.87
C PHE A 250 -2.02 10.34 -17.13
N THR A 251 -1.48 9.63 -18.11
CA THR A 251 -2.14 9.38 -19.40
C THR A 251 -2.19 7.88 -19.66
N LEU A 252 -3.32 7.42 -20.17
CA LEU A 252 -3.52 6.01 -20.53
C LEU A 252 -4.24 5.90 -21.88
N PRO A 253 -4.12 4.78 -22.60
CA PRO A 253 -5.00 4.48 -23.72
C PRO A 253 -6.44 4.43 -23.24
N LEU A 254 -7.34 5.12 -23.94
CA LEU A 254 -8.77 5.02 -23.67
C LEU A 254 -9.27 3.67 -24.18
N ALA A 255 -9.77 2.83 -23.28
CA ALA A 255 -10.54 1.67 -23.68
C ALA A 255 -11.78 2.15 -24.41
N LEU A 256 -12.04 1.63 -25.60
CA LEU A 256 -13.21 2.05 -26.36
C LEU A 256 -14.46 1.32 -25.85
N PRO A 257 -15.58 2.04 -25.68
CA PRO A 257 -16.82 1.39 -25.31
C PRO A 257 -17.33 0.46 -26.42
N GLU A 258 -18.04 -0.59 -26.02
CA GLU A 258 -18.66 -1.53 -26.95
C GLU A 258 -20.00 -1.01 -27.48
N GLU A 259 -20.43 -1.52 -28.64
CA GLU A 259 -21.73 -1.20 -29.21
C GLU A 259 -22.84 -1.70 -28.28
N GLY A 260 -23.78 -0.81 -27.90
CA GLY A 260 -24.86 -1.11 -26.94
C GLY A 260 -24.49 -0.92 -25.47
N GLU A 261 -23.25 -0.59 -25.15
CA GLU A 261 -22.84 -0.17 -23.81
C GLU A 261 -23.45 1.20 -23.50
N THR A 262 -24.04 1.36 -22.31
CA THR A 262 -24.67 2.63 -21.88
C THR A 262 -23.85 3.38 -20.83
N LEU A 263 -22.99 2.69 -20.12
CA LEU A 263 -22.09 3.23 -19.10
C LEU A 263 -20.70 2.68 -19.35
N HIS A 264 -19.68 3.54 -19.38
CA HIS A 264 -18.32 3.15 -19.66
C HIS A 264 -17.33 3.76 -18.67
N THR A 265 -16.47 2.94 -18.04
CA THR A 265 -15.43 3.45 -17.14
C THR A 265 -14.32 4.10 -17.95
N VAL A 266 -14.19 5.42 -17.83
CA VAL A 266 -13.14 6.21 -18.51
C VAL A 266 -11.80 6.07 -17.81
N GLY A 267 -11.82 5.97 -16.49
CA GLY A 267 -10.63 5.77 -15.69
C GLY A 267 -10.93 5.82 -14.19
N SER A 268 -9.92 5.50 -13.40
CA SER A 268 -9.99 5.45 -11.93
C SER A 268 -8.65 5.83 -11.33
N ASP A 269 -8.60 6.12 -10.04
CA ASP A 269 -7.33 6.21 -9.33
C ASP A 269 -7.49 5.96 -7.83
N PHE A 270 -6.35 5.74 -7.16
CA PHE A 270 -6.24 5.59 -5.73
C PHE A 270 -5.52 6.81 -5.13
N ILE A 271 -6.06 7.35 -4.05
CA ILE A 271 -5.54 8.52 -3.34
C ILE A 271 -5.32 8.16 -1.88
N PHE A 272 -4.15 8.48 -1.33
CA PHE A 272 -3.93 8.35 0.11
C PHE A 272 -4.91 9.22 0.88
N ALA A 273 -5.57 8.61 1.87
CA ALA A 273 -6.60 9.26 2.65
C ALA A 273 -6.32 9.18 4.15
N ASN A 274 -6.76 10.18 4.87
CA ASN A 274 -6.49 10.36 6.30
C ASN A 274 -7.72 10.02 7.19
N GLY A 275 -8.69 9.26 6.70
CA GLY A 275 -9.86 8.83 7.46
C GLY A 275 -11.01 9.84 7.57
N GLY A 276 -10.78 11.14 7.34
CA GLY A 276 -11.82 12.15 7.18
C GLY A 276 -12.27 12.29 5.73
N GLU A 277 -13.38 12.96 5.50
CA GLU A 277 -13.82 13.36 4.16
C GLU A 277 -12.91 14.47 3.63
N ALA A 278 -12.55 14.38 2.35
CA ALA A 278 -11.76 15.36 1.63
C ALA A 278 -12.16 15.35 0.16
N SER A 279 -11.71 16.33 -0.63
CA SER A 279 -11.91 16.33 -2.07
C SER A 279 -10.64 16.70 -2.81
N VAL A 280 -10.55 16.28 -4.08
CA VAL A 280 -9.57 16.74 -5.05
C VAL A 280 -10.27 17.28 -6.27
N LEU A 281 -9.62 18.25 -6.95
CA LEU A 281 -10.08 18.77 -8.21
C LEU A 281 -9.29 18.14 -9.35
N LEU A 282 -10.03 17.57 -10.32
CA LEU A 282 -9.51 16.82 -11.44
C LEU A 282 -9.89 17.49 -12.75
N THR A 283 -8.99 17.45 -13.71
CA THR A 283 -9.26 17.71 -15.14
C THR A 283 -9.01 16.42 -15.90
N MET A 284 -9.97 16.05 -16.74
CA MET A 284 -9.86 14.94 -17.67
C MET A 284 -9.86 15.47 -19.10
N GLU A 285 -8.97 14.97 -19.96
CA GLU A 285 -8.89 15.34 -21.37
C GLU A 285 -8.69 14.11 -22.25
N ILE A 286 -9.51 13.96 -23.29
CA ILE A 286 -9.41 12.91 -24.30
C ILE A 286 -8.87 13.50 -25.59
N ARG A 287 -7.87 12.82 -26.19
CA ARG A 287 -7.27 13.17 -27.47
C ARG A 287 -7.25 11.99 -28.44
N ASP A 288 -7.37 12.29 -29.73
CA ASP A 288 -7.13 11.31 -30.80
C ASP A 288 -5.63 11.07 -31.03
N SER A 289 -5.28 10.12 -31.90
CA SER A 289 -3.90 9.79 -32.23
C SER A 289 -3.11 10.93 -32.88
N ARG A 290 -3.80 11.95 -33.44
CA ARG A 290 -3.20 13.15 -34.03
C ARG A 290 -3.01 14.27 -33.01
N GLY A 291 -3.44 14.06 -31.77
CA GLY A 291 -3.37 15.03 -30.69
C GLY A 291 -4.53 16.03 -30.67
N ASN A 292 -5.55 15.87 -31.52
CA ASN A 292 -6.72 16.71 -31.43
C ASN A 292 -7.55 16.37 -30.20
N ARG A 293 -8.08 17.40 -29.55
CA ARG A 293 -8.93 17.23 -28.38
C ARG A 293 -10.32 16.77 -28.81
N VAL A 294 -10.78 15.66 -28.26
CA VAL A 294 -12.11 15.09 -28.45
C VAL A 294 -13.05 15.54 -27.33
N SER A 295 -12.56 15.48 -26.08
CA SER A 295 -13.31 15.91 -24.91
C SER A 295 -12.39 16.51 -23.87
N ARG A 296 -12.92 17.44 -23.06
CA ARG A 296 -12.24 17.94 -21.86
C ARG A 296 -13.26 18.35 -20.82
N VAL A 297 -13.11 17.85 -19.62
CA VAL A 297 -13.89 18.24 -18.45
C VAL A 297 -12.92 18.70 -17.36
N SER A 298 -13.09 19.92 -16.87
CA SER A 298 -12.25 20.51 -15.82
C SER A 298 -13.07 20.81 -14.58
N GLY A 299 -12.39 20.86 -13.42
CA GLY A 299 -13.04 21.18 -12.17
C GLY A 299 -13.95 20.07 -11.67
N ILE A 300 -13.69 18.81 -12.07
CA ILE A 300 -14.37 17.65 -11.51
C ILE A 300 -13.94 17.58 -10.04
N GLU A 301 -14.86 17.84 -9.14
CA GLU A 301 -14.64 17.65 -7.70
C GLU A 301 -14.90 16.19 -7.36
N VAL A 302 -13.87 15.53 -6.84
CA VAL A 302 -13.92 14.14 -6.44
C VAL A 302 -13.85 14.09 -4.91
N PRO A 303 -14.98 13.90 -4.22
CA PRO A 303 -14.96 13.61 -2.79
C PRO A 303 -14.35 12.25 -2.57
N TYR A 304 -13.58 12.09 -1.49
CA TYR A 304 -12.98 10.81 -1.14
C TYR A 304 -12.86 10.62 0.37
N ARG A 305 -12.94 9.37 0.78
CA ARG A 305 -12.76 8.93 2.16
C ARG A 305 -12.00 7.61 2.17
N ARG A 306 -11.13 7.41 3.16
CA ARG A 306 -10.34 6.18 3.28
C ARG A 306 -11.22 4.93 3.28
N GLY A 307 -10.84 3.90 2.53
CA GLY A 307 -11.55 2.64 2.43
C GLY A 307 -12.80 2.69 1.53
N HIS A 308 -13.13 3.81 0.88
CA HIS A 308 -14.34 3.98 0.10
C HIS A 308 -14.05 4.16 -1.40
N LEU A 309 -15.02 3.74 -2.22
CA LEU A 309 -15.08 3.98 -3.64
C LEU A 309 -16.09 5.09 -3.94
N THR A 310 -15.63 6.15 -4.59
CA THR A 310 -16.49 7.23 -5.13
C THR A 310 -16.69 7.03 -6.62
N THR A 311 -17.91 6.85 -7.07
CA THR A 311 -18.26 6.72 -8.48
C THR A 311 -18.90 8.00 -8.98
N LEU A 312 -18.30 8.63 -9.99
CA LEU A 312 -18.76 9.85 -10.63
C LEU A 312 -19.28 9.53 -12.03
N LYS A 313 -20.56 9.83 -12.29
CA LYS A 313 -21.19 9.60 -13.60
C LYS A 313 -21.40 10.93 -14.32
N GLY A 314 -21.13 10.96 -15.62
CA GLY A 314 -21.30 12.19 -16.40
C GLY A 314 -21.00 12.02 -17.89
N ALA A 315 -21.21 13.09 -18.68
CA ALA A 315 -20.87 13.15 -20.09
C ALA A 315 -19.36 13.41 -20.27
N PHE A 316 -18.54 12.38 -20.08
CA PHE A 316 -17.09 12.50 -20.11
C PHE A 316 -16.46 12.32 -21.50
N LEU A 317 -17.11 11.63 -22.42
CA LEU A 317 -16.53 11.26 -23.71
C LEU A 317 -16.70 12.34 -24.78
N THR A 318 -17.75 13.17 -24.70
CA THR A 318 -18.13 14.12 -25.77
C THR A 318 -18.17 15.58 -25.33
N SER A 319 -17.90 15.89 -24.06
CA SER A 319 -17.93 17.25 -23.52
C SER A 319 -16.86 18.13 -24.13
N GLU A 320 -17.25 19.06 -24.99
CA GLU A 320 -16.38 20.13 -25.49
C GLU A 320 -16.47 21.33 -24.55
N MET A 321 -15.33 21.68 -23.92
CA MET A 321 -15.26 22.88 -23.12
C MET A 321 -15.15 24.14 -23.97
N LYS A 322 -16.21 24.92 -24.02
CA LYS A 322 -16.15 26.34 -24.25
C LYS A 322 -16.27 27.05 -22.90
N GLY A 323 -15.11 27.32 -22.27
CA GLY A 323 -14.95 28.22 -21.14
C GLY A 323 -16.02 28.16 -20.05
N GLY A 324 -15.74 27.46 -18.95
CA GLY A 324 -16.59 27.37 -17.77
C GLY A 324 -17.57 26.20 -17.87
N VAL A 325 -17.30 25.12 -17.12
CA VAL A 325 -18.23 24.03 -16.95
C VAL A 325 -19.21 24.44 -15.88
N GLU A 326 -20.48 24.72 -16.23
CA GLU A 326 -21.54 24.20 -15.38
C GLU A 326 -21.48 22.68 -15.53
N ILE A 327 -20.84 22.01 -14.59
CA ILE A 327 -21.15 20.62 -14.32
C ILE A 327 -22.60 20.68 -13.91
N ASP A 328 -23.47 20.13 -14.74
CA ASP A 328 -24.85 19.89 -14.32
C ASP A 328 -24.73 18.97 -13.11
N THR A 329 -24.85 19.55 -11.94
CA THR A 329 -24.76 18.87 -10.65
C THR A 329 -26.05 18.13 -10.33
N GLU A 330 -26.86 17.83 -11.29
CA GLU A 330 -27.83 16.75 -11.21
C GLU A 330 -27.05 15.42 -11.19
N TRP A 331 -26.31 15.25 -10.10
CA TRP A 331 -25.70 14.00 -9.73
C TRP A 331 -26.81 12.98 -9.47
N ASP A 332 -27.06 12.10 -10.43
CA ASP A 332 -27.91 10.93 -10.22
C ASP A 332 -27.18 9.97 -9.26
N GLY A 333 -27.08 10.40 -8.02
CA GLY A 333 -26.66 9.58 -6.90
C GLY A 333 -25.17 9.21 -6.88
N GLU A 334 -24.47 9.77 -5.92
CA GLU A 334 -23.21 9.24 -5.44
C GLU A 334 -23.46 7.84 -4.88
N VAL A 335 -22.89 6.80 -5.50
CA VAL A 335 -22.88 5.47 -4.94
C VAL A 335 -21.56 5.32 -4.20
N GLU A 336 -21.55 5.60 -2.91
CA GLU A 336 -20.42 5.31 -2.04
C GLU A 336 -20.51 3.84 -1.61
N ILE A 337 -19.51 3.04 -1.99
CA ILE A 337 -19.39 1.65 -1.55
C ILE A 337 -18.27 1.58 -0.54
N ASP A 338 -18.58 1.16 0.69
CA ASP A 338 -17.58 0.90 1.72
C ASP A 338 -16.78 -0.34 1.33
N MET A 339 -15.51 -0.15 0.98
CA MET A 339 -14.61 -1.21 0.56
C MET A 339 -14.10 -2.06 1.74
N ASP A 340 -14.34 -1.66 2.99
CA ASP A 340 -13.96 -2.42 4.18
C ASP A 340 -15.06 -3.43 4.60
N ASN A 341 -16.25 -3.34 4.00
CA ASN A 341 -17.40 -4.22 4.28
C ASN A 341 -17.80 -5.10 3.09
N LEU A 342 -16.99 -5.19 2.04
CA LEU A 342 -17.14 -6.08 0.90
C LEU A 342 -16.12 -7.22 1.00
#